data_a9d1c176b6db22552bb45892dcc62e0f
#
_entry.id   a9d1c176b6db22552bb45892dcc62e0f
#
_cell.length_a   1.000
_cell.length_b   1.000
_cell.length_c   1.000
_cell.angle_alpha   90.00
_cell.angle_beta   90.00
_cell.angle_gamma   90.00
#
_symmetry.space_group_name_H-M   'P 1'
#
loop_
_entity.id
_entity.type
_entity.pdbx_description
1 polymer ?
#
loop_
_entity_poly.entity_id
_entity_poly.type
_entity_poly.pdbx_seq_one_letter_code
_entity_poly.pdbx_strand_id
1 'polypeptide(L)'
;MQTEMESLFKDLVVIDAASFVAGPGAATIFADFGARVIKVEAPAGDAYRLLHGRHRFDFNWALTSRHKEAISVDLNTEAGRDILHQLIQTADIFVHNFRSDQIDRYDVAYERLRGLNPRLIYGQLTGFGT
;
A
#
# COMPACT_ATOMS: atom_id res chain seq x y z
N MET A 1 11.07 -5.33 -26.64
CA MET A 1 11.79 -4.65 -25.54
C MET A 1 10.86 -3.97 -24.54
N GLN A 2 9.86 -3.21 -24.95
CA GLN A 2 8.83 -2.68 -24.03
C GLN A 2 8.05 -3.78 -23.31
N THR A 3 7.66 -4.83 -24.01
CA THR A 3 6.85 -5.94 -23.49
C THR A 3 7.55 -6.81 -22.42
N GLU A 4 8.88 -6.90 -22.43
CA GLU A 4 9.63 -7.69 -21.44
C GLU A 4 9.82 -6.94 -20.12
N MET A 5 10.00 -5.62 -20.15
CA MET A 5 10.12 -4.80 -18.95
C MET A 5 8.76 -4.66 -18.23
N GLU A 6 7.66 -4.56 -18.95
CA GLU A 6 6.31 -4.47 -18.39
C GLU A 6 5.86 -5.75 -17.67
N SER A 7 6.58 -6.85 -17.79
CA SER A 7 6.26 -8.13 -17.17
C SER A 7 7.26 -8.60 -16.11
N LEU A 8 8.24 -7.77 -15.73
CA LEU A 8 9.29 -8.14 -14.78
C LEU A 8 8.74 -8.60 -13.43
N PHE A 9 7.68 -7.94 -12.95
CA PHE A 9 7.05 -8.22 -11.66
C PHE A 9 5.62 -8.79 -11.78
N LYS A 10 5.26 -9.38 -12.92
CA LYS A 10 3.90 -9.86 -13.22
C LYS A 10 3.32 -10.85 -12.19
N ASP A 11 4.20 -11.56 -11.49
CA ASP A 11 3.79 -12.58 -10.51
C ASP A 11 3.79 -12.03 -9.06
N LEU A 12 4.13 -10.75 -8.86
CA LEU A 12 4.15 -10.13 -7.54
C LEU A 12 2.82 -9.45 -7.21
N VAL A 13 2.42 -9.60 -5.94
CA VAL A 13 1.29 -8.90 -5.33
C VAL A 13 1.82 -7.95 -4.26
N VAL A 14 1.55 -6.67 -4.41
CA VAL A 14 1.98 -5.61 -3.50
C VAL A 14 0.76 -4.97 -2.84
N ILE A 15 0.76 -4.91 -1.53
CA ILE A 15 -0.25 -4.15 -0.76
C ILE A 15 0.37 -2.80 -0.37
N ASP A 16 -0.20 -1.73 -0.89
CA ASP A 16 0.20 -0.35 -0.62
C ASP A 16 -0.78 0.29 0.36
N ALA A 17 -0.41 0.31 1.63
CA ALA A 17 -1.15 1.00 2.70
C ALA A 17 -0.46 2.31 3.13
N ALA A 18 0.49 2.79 2.34
CA ALA A 18 1.18 4.05 2.61
C ALA A 18 0.40 5.25 2.06
N SER A 19 0.66 6.42 2.63
CA SER A 19 0.12 7.70 2.17
C SER A 19 1.23 8.62 1.67
N PHE A 20 0.85 9.68 0.95
CA PHE A 20 1.72 10.71 0.38
C PHE A 20 2.59 10.20 -0.77
N VAL A 21 3.92 10.30 -0.69
CA VAL A 21 4.81 10.18 -1.86
C VAL A 21 5.68 8.93 -1.82
N ALA A 22 6.48 8.75 -0.78
CA ALA A 22 7.57 7.77 -0.79
C ALA A 22 7.09 6.31 -0.89
N GLY A 23 6.18 5.90 -0.02
CA GLY A 23 5.59 4.55 -0.06
C GLY A 23 4.76 4.31 -1.31
N PRO A 24 3.77 5.18 -1.61
CA PRO A 24 2.99 5.06 -2.84
C PRO A 24 3.83 5.11 -4.12
N GLY A 25 4.88 5.93 -4.16
CA GLY A 25 5.81 6.00 -5.28
C GLY A 25 6.58 4.70 -5.48
N ALA A 26 7.10 4.11 -4.40
CA ALA A 26 7.75 2.80 -4.44
C ALA A 26 6.81 1.71 -4.98
N ALA A 27 5.57 1.67 -4.47
CA ALA A 27 4.55 0.73 -4.96
C ALA A 27 4.18 0.97 -6.44
N THR A 28 4.20 2.22 -6.89
CA THR A 28 3.95 2.56 -8.30
C THR A 28 5.03 2.00 -9.23
N ILE A 29 6.30 1.99 -8.81
CA ILE A 29 7.38 1.39 -9.59
C ILE A 29 7.10 -0.12 -9.80
N PHE A 30 6.67 -0.84 -8.79
CA PHE A 30 6.26 -2.24 -8.95
C PHE A 30 5.11 -2.39 -9.96
N ALA A 31 4.10 -1.50 -9.88
CA ALA A 31 2.97 -1.51 -10.82
C ALA A 31 3.42 -1.22 -12.26
N ASP A 32 4.30 -0.25 -12.48
CA ASP A 32 4.85 0.08 -13.79
C ASP A 32 5.59 -1.10 -14.43
N PHE A 33 6.19 -1.98 -13.64
CA PHE A 33 6.86 -3.20 -14.08
C PHE A 33 6.00 -4.46 -13.98
N GLY A 34 4.69 -4.31 -13.88
CA GLY A 34 3.72 -5.39 -14.07
C GLY A 34 3.22 -6.07 -12.80
N ALA A 35 3.65 -5.66 -11.60
CA ALA A 35 3.09 -6.20 -10.36
C ALA A 35 1.62 -5.81 -10.19
N ARG A 36 0.84 -6.68 -9.58
CA ARG A 36 -0.49 -6.35 -9.09
C ARG A 36 -0.36 -5.55 -7.80
N VAL A 37 -0.69 -4.28 -7.84
CA VAL A 37 -0.64 -3.40 -6.66
C VAL A 37 -2.05 -3.05 -6.21
N ILE A 38 -2.34 -3.33 -4.95
CA ILE A 38 -3.62 -3.01 -4.30
C ILE A 38 -3.37 -1.90 -3.28
N LYS A 39 -3.92 -0.73 -3.55
CA LYS A 39 -3.90 0.40 -2.63
C LYS A 39 -5.02 0.28 -1.62
N VAL A 40 -4.66 0.32 -0.35
CA VAL A 40 -5.60 0.34 0.78
C VAL A 40 -5.78 1.78 1.26
N GLU A 41 -6.99 2.29 1.17
CA GLU A 41 -7.35 3.65 1.60
C GLU A 41 -8.35 3.60 2.75
N ALA A 42 -8.28 4.58 3.66
CA ALA A 42 -9.35 4.81 4.63
C ALA A 42 -10.65 5.21 3.91
N PRO A 43 -11.84 5.05 4.53
CA PRO A 43 -13.12 5.46 3.92
C PRO A 43 -13.18 6.93 3.50
N ALA A 44 -12.44 7.81 4.18
CA ALA A 44 -12.32 9.23 3.81
C ALA A 44 -11.40 9.48 2.59
N GLY A 45 -10.70 8.45 2.11
CA GLY A 45 -9.66 8.55 1.10
C GLY A 45 -8.27 8.80 1.69
N ASP A 46 -7.24 8.66 0.85
CA ASP A 46 -5.87 8.98 1.22
C ASP A 46 -5.70 10.49 1.47
N ALA A 47 -4.96 10.84 2.52
CA ALA A 47 -4.69 12.24 2.85
C ALA A 47 -4.04 13.02 1.69
N TYR A 48 -3.23 12.36 0.88
CA TYR A 48 -2.61 12.98 -0.30
C TYR A 48 -3.62 13.35 -1.39
N ARG A 49 -4.66 12.56 -1.55
CA ARG A 49 -5.80 12.85 -2.46
C ARG A 49 -6.51 14.16 -2.07
N LEU A 50 -6.52 14.48 -0.79
CA LEU A 50 -7.22 15.64 -0.23
C LEU A 50 -6.35 16.91 -0.16
N LEU A 51 -5.04 16.78 -0.28
CA LEU A 51 -4.07 17.85 -0.02
C LEU A 51 -4.16 19.02 -1.05
N HIS A 52 -4.46 18.71 -2.29
CA HIS A 52 -4.44 19.69 -3.39
C HIS A 52 -5.83 20.25 -3.76
N GLY A 53 -6.82 20.05 -2.90
CA GLY A 53 -8.16 20.61 -3.05
C GLY A 53 -9.02 19.92 -4.12
N ARG A 54 -10.17 20.54 -4.44
CA ARG A 54 -11.16 19.95 -5.35
C ARG A 54 -10.86 20.27 -6.83
N HIS A 55 -9.63 20.13 -7.27
CA HIS A 55 -9.33 20.20 -8.68
C HIS A 55 -9.91 18.98 -9.40
N ARG A 56 -10.40 19.20 -10.62
CA ARG A 56 -11.00 18.13 -11.44
C ARG A 56 -10.05 16.98 -11.73
N PHE A 57 -8.73 17.23 -11.67
CA PHE A 57 -7.67 16.24 -11.83
C PHE A 57 -6.48 16.61 -10.97
N ASP A 58 -6.04 15.69 -10.10
CA ASP A 58 -4.85 15.83 -9.28
C ASP A 58 -3.68 15.06 -9.90
N PHE A 59 -2.75 15.80 -10.50
CA PHE A 59 -1.56 15.21 -11.15
C PHE A 59 -0.64 14.50 -10.15
N ASN A 60 -0.51 15.03 -8.93
CA ASN A 60 0.36 14.42 -7.91
C ASN A 60 -0.22 13.07 -7.45
N TRP A 61 -1.52 13.03 -7.22
CA TRP A 61 -2.21 11.79 -6.92
C TRP A 61 -2.06 10.77 -8.06
N ALA A 62 -2.30 11.20 -9.30
CA ALA A 62 -2.20 10.34 -10.47
C ALA A 62 -0.77 9.78 -10.64
N LEU A 63 0.26 10.60 -10.35
CA LEU A 63 1.66 10.17 -10.46
C LEU A 63 2.00 9.02 -9.50
N THR A 64 1.48 9.04 -8.28
CA THR A 64 1.79 8.03 -7.25
C THR A 64 0.74 6.92 -7.14
N SER A 65 -0.30 6.94 -7.97
CA SER A 65 -1.43 5.99 -7.84
C SER A 65 -1.81 5.31 -9.15
N ARG A 66 -1.08 5.59 -10.24
CA ARG A 66 -1.32 4.95 -11.54
C ARG A 66 -1.10 3.43 -11.47
N HIS A 67 -1.83 2.69 -12.30
CA HIS A 67 -1.73 1.24 -12.47
C HIS A 67 -2.04 0.43 -11.20
N LYS A 68 -2.70 1.03 -10.20
CA LYS A 68 -3.10 0.35 -8.97
C LYS A 68 -4.60 0.07 -8.97
N GLU A 69 -4.96 -1.09 -8.43
CA GLU A 69 -6.30 -1.33 -7.91
C GLU A 69 -6.45 -0.62 -6.55
N ALA A 70 -7.66 -0.28 -6.14
CA ALA A 70 -7.90 0.37 -4.85
C ALA A 70 -9.04 -0.29 -4.09
N ILE A 71 -8.89 -0.36 -2.77
CA ILE A 71 -9.94 -0.80 -1.85
C ILE A 71 -10.05 0.20 -0.70
N SER A 72 -11.27 0.55 -0.32
CA SER A 72 -11.55 1.38 0.86
C SER A 72 -11.82 0.49 2.06
N VAL A 73 -11.01 0.62 3.12
CA VAL A 73 -11.07 -0.22 4.31
C VAL A 73 -10.88 0.62 5.57
N ASP A 74 -11.80 0.49 6.52
CA ASP A 74 -11.64 1.12 7.83
C ASP A 74 -10.84 0.22 8.79
N LEU A 75 -9.54 0.46 8.89
CA LEU A 75 -8.63 -0.28 9.76
C LEU A 75 -8.88 -0.04 11.26
N ASN A 76 -9.73 0.92 11.63
CA ASN A 76 -10.15 1.08 13.03
C ASN A 76 -11.16 0.00 13.44
N THR A 77 -11.81 -0.65 12.48
CA THR A 77 -12.75 -1.76 12.73
C THR A 77 -12.05 -3.12 12.68
N GLU A 78 -12.58 -4.09 13.40
CA GLU A 78 -12.11 -5.48 13.34
C GLU A 78 -12.28 -6.05 11.92
N ALA A 79 -13.46 -5.88 11.31
CA ALA A 79 -13.73 -6.33 9.95
C ALA A 79 -12.76 -5.74 8.92
N GLY A 80 -12.38 -4.46 9.07
CA GLY A 80 -11.40 -3.84 8.18
C GLY A 80 -9.99 -4.43 8.35
N ARG A 81 -9.57 -4.70 9.59
CA ARG A 81 -8.28 -5.39 9.83
C ARG A 81 -8.28 -6.81 9.29
N ASP A 82 -9.38 -7.54 9.43
CA ASP A 82 -9.51 -8.90 8.87
C ASP A 82 -9.39 -8.90 7.35
N ILE A 83 -9.96 -7.93 6.66
CA ILE A 83 -9.79 -7.76 5.20
C ILE A 83 -8.32 -7.53 4.85
N LEU A 84 -7.64 -6.64 5.56
CA LEU A 84 -6.21 -6.40 5.33
C LEU A 84 -5.39 -7.67 5.59
N HIS A 85 -5.65 -8.40 6.68
CA HIS A 85 -4.95 -9.64 7.01
C HIS A 85 -5.15 -10.71 5.92
N GLN A 86 -6.36 -10.82 5.34
CA GLN A 86 -6.61 -11.72 4.21
C GLN A 86 -5.79 -11.33 2.96
N LEU A 87 -5.70 -10.04 2.66
CA LEU A 87 -4.84 -9.55 1.57
C LEU A 87 -3.35 -9.89 1.82
N ILE A 88 -2.88 -9.69 3.04
CA ILE A 88 -1.50 -9.98 3.44
C ILE A 88 -1.14 -11.46 3.27
N GLN A 89 -2.06 -12.38 3.50
CA GLN A 89 -1.80 -13.82 3.31
C GLN A 89 -1.41 -14.19 1.87
N THR A 90 -1.83 -13.41 0.91
CA THR A 90 -1.56 -13.62 -0.52
C THR A 90 -0.57 -12.64 -1.12
N ALA A 91 -0.07 -11.69 -0.33
CA ALA A 91 0.85 -10.65 -0.78
C ALA A 91 2.31 -11.11 -0.72
N ASP A 92 3.12 -10.58 -1.61
CA ASP A 92 4.59 -10.70 -1.55
C ASP A 92 5.22 -9.54 -0.81
N ILE A 93 4.65 -8.34 -0.96
CA ILE A 93 5.18 -7.10 -0.38
C ILE A 93 4.05 -6.32 0.29
N PHE A 94 4.30 -5.82 1.49
CA PHE A 94 3.45 -4.86 2.19
C PHE A 94 4.23 -3.58 2.46
N VAL A 95 3.71 -2.44 2.02
CA VAL A 95 4.33 -1.12 2.19
C VAL A 95 3.41 -0.22 2.99
N HIS A 96 3.92 0.40 4.04
CA HIS A 96 3.18 1.37 4.83
C HIS A 96 4.08 2.45 5.43
N ASN A 97 3.46 3.54 5.85
CA ASN A 97 4.12 4.61 6.63
C ASN A 97 3.30 4.98 7.89
N PHE A 98 2.66 3.98 8.50
CA PHE A 98 1.93 4.14 9.74
C PHE A 98 2.87 4.54 10.88
N ARG A 99 2.38 5.39 11.77
CA ARG A 99 3.05 5.69 13.05
C ARG A 99 2.93 4.50 13.99
N SER A 100 3.78 4.46 15.02
CA SER A 100 3.79 3.36 16.00
C SER A 100 2.42 3.09 16.64
N ASP A 101 1.69 4.15 17.01
CA ASP A 101 0.34 4.02 17.56
C ASP A 101 -0.67 3.41 16.58
N GLN A 102 -0.49 3.65 15.29
CA GLN A 102 -1.32 3.07 14.24
C GLN A 102 -0.95 1.62 13.95
N ILE A 103 0.33 1.28 14.00
CA ILE A 103 0.80 -0.11 13.82
C ILE A 103 0.13 -1.03 14.82
N ASP A 104 0.10 -0.63 16.09
CA ASP A 104 -0.54 -1.40 17.16
C ASP A 104 -2.06 -1.45 16.98
N ARG A 105 -2.67 -0.29 16.71
CA ARG A 105 -4.13 -0.18 16.54
C ARG A 105 -4.66 -0.98 15.36
N TYR A 106 -3.91 -1.02 14.26
CA TYR A 106 -4.30 -1.71 13.03
C TYR A 106 -3.87 -3.18 13.00
N ASP A 107 -3.15 -3.63 14.03
CA ASP A 107 -2.62 -5.00 14.15
C ASP A 107 -1.76 -5.38 12.95
N VAL A 108 -0.85 -4.48 12.58
CA VAL A 108 0.04 -4.61 11.39
C VAL A 108 1.53 -4.62 11.75
N ALA A 109 1.88 -4.91 12.98
CA ALA A 109 3.28 -5.09 13.38
C ALA A 109 3.93 -6.23 12.57
N TYR A 110 5.23 -6.10 12.29
CA TYR A 110 5.97 -7.08 11.50
C TYR A 110 5.79 -8.51 12.00
N GLU A 111 5.96 -8.75 13.29
CA GLU A 111 5.82 -10.10 13.88
C GLU A 111 4.41 -10.68 13.69
N ARG A 112 3.40 -9.84 13.77
CA ARG A 112 2.02 -10.23 13.53
C ARG A 112 1.80 -10.66 12.08
N LEU A 113 2.23 -9.83 11.11
CA LEU A 113 2.04 -10.11 9.69
C LEU A 113 2.93 -11.25 9.20
N ARG A 114 4.15 -11.39 9.75
CA ARG A 114 5.02 -12.54 9.50
C ARG A 114 4.37 -13.85 9.95
N GLY A 115 3.62 -13.83 11.05
CA GLY A 115 2.84 -15.00 11.50
C GLY A 115 1.75 -15.41 10.52
N LEU A 116 1.17 -14.46 9.78
CA LEU A 116 0.16 -14.72 8.74
C LEU A 116 0.80 -15.14 7.41
N ASN A 117 1.93 -14.57 7.07
CA ASN A 117 2.66 -14.83 5.83
C ASN A 117 4.18 -14.74 6.05
N PRO A 118 4.85 -15.87 6.31
CA PRO A 118 6.29 -15.90 6.58
C PRO A 118 7.18 -15.41 5.43
N ARG A 119 6.66 -15.34 4.21
CA ARG A 119 7.37 -14.88 3.03
C ARG A 119 7.22 -13.39 2.75
N LEU A 120 6.39 -12.69 3.52
CA LEU A 120 6.08 -11.29 3.30
C LEU A 120 7.33 -10.41 3.43
N ILE A 121 7.57 -9.60 2.43
CA ILE A 121 8.52 -8.48 2.51
C ILE A 121 7.79 -7.29 3.10
N TYR A 122 8.23 -6.86 4.28
CA TYR A 122 7.59 -5.79 5.04
C TYR A 122 8.39 -4.49 4.90
N GLY A 123 7.82 -3.52 4.22
CA GLY A 123 8.40 -2.20 3.99
C GLY A 123 7.76 -1.12 4.85
N GLN A 124 8.45 -0.67 5.87
CA GLN A 124 8.03 0.45 6.71
C GLN A 124 8.84 1.70 6.38
N LEU A 125 8.15 2.81 6.10
CA LEU A 125 8.76 4.10 5.86
C LEU A 125 8.50 5.02 7.05
N THR A 126 9.56 5.63 7.56
CA THR A 126 9.49 6.58 8.68
C THR A 126 10.32 7.81 8.36
N GLY A 127 10.05 8.93 9.05
CA GLY A 127 10.84 10.15 8.88
C GLY A 127 12.23 10.08 9.53
N PHE A 128 12.38 9.29 10.60
CA PHE A 128 13.59 9.29 11.43
C PHE A 128 14.08 7.87 11.81
N GLY A 129 13.50 6.83 11.24
CA GLY A 129 13.76 5.46 11.63
C GLY A 129 12.85 4.96 12.78
N THR A 130 13.13 3.78 13.29
CA THR A 130 12.42 3.12 14.40
C THR A 130 13.28 3.05 15.63
#